data_11ebf02ec250dd360bfdb06ecfe5e15a
#
_entry.id   11ebf02ec250dd360bfdb06ecfe5e15a
#
_cell.length_a   1.000
_cell.length_b   1.000
_cell.length_c   1.000
_cell.angle_alpha   90.00
_cell.angle_beta   90.00
_cell.angle_gamma   90.00
#
_symmetry.space_group_name_H-M   'P 1'
#
loop_
_entity.id
_entity.type
_entity.pdbx_description
1 polymer ?
#
loop_
_entity_poly.entity_id
_entity_poly.type
_entity_poly.pdbx_seq_one_letter_code
_entity_poly.pdbx_strand_id
1 'polypeptide(L)'
;MRFRIQELKELKLGITEKGIVHKDQNPFDLDTRFRMVKESGVYDYYDKTPEDPALFDDYMAASEKYDIPIRAGGWFYELGKDEELFRDKLQLSARLGSKVHNTQVRARHADGHFVTNDEVFEFYMMAAELGDACGCYPTFEVHINMWSEDFRRITQVADMVEARGVPFRMTLDHSHVIFKINNEIEQKVFDIKSSIEAGELVLDPYKSGSCCQEWIDRGFVNHCHARAAVPNNPKNTCYTYEDGSPGRGAQYPWFEPEPGQFPGEWQEPKLEPWKEVVRQLFTYHANNDDSPLGQVSTEFIPGPDYGFGHGYSIFDHSVACAGWLRQTWEGTVNAKQ
;
A
#
# COMPACT_ATOMS: atom_id res chain seq x y z
N MET A 1 -0.76 17.67 40.98
CA MET A 1 -0.78 16.63 39.95
C MET A 1 -1.17 17.29 38.63
N ARG A 2 -0.24 17.58 37.72
CA ARG A 2 -0.56 18.13 36.38
C ARG A 2 -0.84 16.94 35.51
N PHE A 3 -2.10 16.71 35.16
CA PHE A 3 -2.45 15.79 34.08
C PHE A 3 -1.81 16.36 32.81
N ARG A 4 -0.75 15.70 32.28
CA ARG A 4 -0.36 15.90 30.87
C ARG A 4 -1.54 15.36 30.05
N ILE A 5 -2.26 16.25 29.39
CA ILE A 5 -3.12 15.84 28.28
C ILE A 5 -2.14 15.31 27.25
N GLN A 6 -2.07 13.99 27.12
CA GLN A 6 -1.29 13.35 26.08
C GLN A 6 -2.01 13.71 24.78
N GLU A 7 -1.39 14.54 23.94
CA GLU A 7 -1.95 14.80 22.61
C GLU A 7 -2.11 13.45 21.92
N LEU A 8 -3.33 13.17 21.46
CA LEU A 8 -3.62 11.95 20.72
C LEU A 8 -2.79 11.97 19.45
N LYS A 9 -2.12 10.85 19.16
CA LYS A 9 -1.43 10.69 17.89
C LYS A 9 -2.42 10.87 16.74
N GLU A 10 -2.04 11.64 15.75
CA GLU A 10 -2.86 11.89 14.59
C GLU A 10 -2.50 10.87 13.48
N LEU A 11 -3.49 10.20 12.91
CA LEU A 11 -3.35 9.38 11.73
C LEU A 11 -4.05 10.06 10.56
N LYS A 12 -3.31 10.30 9.46
CA LYS A 12 -3.86 10.88 8.23
C LYS A 12 -4.33 9.77 7.28
N LEU A 13 -5.51 9.97 6.70
CA LEU A 13 -6.07 9.07 5.69
C LEU A 13 -6.05 9.73 4.30
N GLY A 14 -5.59 9.01 3.31
CA GLY A 14 -5.53 9.43 1.92
C GLY A 14 -6.13 8.42 0.96
N ILE A 15 -6.11 8.77 -0.31
CA ILE A 15 -6.54 7.91 -1.42
C ILE A 15 -5.56 8.00 -2.57
N THR A 16 -5.19 6.85 -3.15
CA THR A 16 -4.42 6.83 -4.38
C THR A 16 -5.28 7.28 -5.56
N GLU A 17 -4.70 8.04 -6.48
CA GLU A 17 -5.42 8.61 -7.61
C GLU A 17 -6.16 7.57 -8.45
N LYS A 18 -5.58 6.38 -8.63
CA LYS A 18 -6.21 5.28 -9.39
C LYS A 18 -7.50 4.77 -8.76
N GLY A 19 -7.69 4.99 -7.46
CA GLY A 19 -8.91 4.66 -6.74
C GLY A 19 -10.08 5.63 -6.96
N ILE A 20 -9.85 6.76 -7.64
CA ILE A 20 -10.87 7.79 -7.85
C ILE A 20 -11.56 7.56 -9.20
N VAL A 21 -12.25 6.44 -9.31
CA VAL A 21 -13.05 6.04 -10.47
C VAL A 21 -14.30 5.31 -10.00
N HIS A 22 -15.42 5.46 -10.71
CA HIS A 22 -16.62 4.69 -10.36
C HIS A 22 -16.57 3.28 -10.93
N LYS A 23 -16.08 3.15 -12.15
CA LYS A 23 -15.88 1.86 -12.83
C LYS A 23 -14.51 1.90 -13.50
N ASP A 24 -14.10 0.79 -14.06
CA ASP A 24 -12.88 0.63 -14.85
C ASP A 24 -12.81 1.50 -16.13
N GLN A 25 -13.63 2.54 -16.22
CA GLN A 25 -13.76 3.39 -17.38
C GLN A 25 -13.28 4.79 -17.07
N ASN A 26 -12.68 5.40 -18.08
CA ASN A 26 -12.20 6.77 -18.21
C ASN A 26 -12.01 7.53 -16.89
N PRO A 27 -10.78 7.75 -16.48
CA PRO A 27 -10.50 8.52 -15.28
C PRO A 27 -11.14 9.92 -15.42
N PHE A 28 -11.73 10.42 -14.34
CA PHE A 28 -12.17 11.80 -14.26
C PHE A 28 -11.00 12.76 -14.49
N ASP A 29 -11.29 13.99 -14.92
CA ASP A 29 -10.29 15.05 -14.92
C ASP A 29 -9.78 15.35 -13.50
N LEU A 30 -8.65 16.04 -13.42
CA LEU A 30 -7.98 16.30 -12.15
C LEU A 30 -8.84 17.12 -11.18
N ASP A 31 -9.53 18.13 -11.68
CA ASP A 31 -10.42 18.97 -10.87
C ASP A 31 -11.56 18.16 -10.25
N THR A 32 -12.20 17.32 -11.04
CA THR A 32 -13.25 16.40 -10.56
C THR A 32 -12.73 15.43 -9.51
N ARG A 33 -11.53 14.86 -9.68
CA ARG A 33 -10.95 13.94 -8.70
C ARG A 33 -10.71 14.62 -7.35
N PHE A 34 -10.08 15.79 -7.32
CA PHE A 34 -9.87 16.52 -6.07
C PHE A 34 -11.18 16.93 -5.40
N ARG A 35 -12.18 17.35 -6.20
CA ARG A 35 -13.52 17.65 -5.70
C ARG A 35 -14.16 16.42 -5.05
N MET A 36 -14.14 15.25 -5.69
CA MET A 36 -14.69 14.01 -5.16
C MET A 36 -14.02 13.63 -3.83
N VAL A 37 -12.69 13.75 -3.74
CA VAL A 37 -11.94 13.49 -2.50
C VAL A 37 -12.39 14.44 -1.40
N LYS A 38 -12.50 15.75 -1.66
CA LYS A 38 -12.99 16.74 -0.70
C LYS A 38 -14.42 16.47 -0.25
N GLU A 39 -15.31 16.23 -1.19
CA GLU A 39 -16.74 16.01 -0.93
C GLU A 39 -17.00 14.69 -0.16
N SER A 40 -16.11 13.70 -0.27
CA SER A 40 -16.22 12.46 0.51
C SER A 40 -16.14 12.67 2.01
N GLY A 41 -15.41 13.70 2.45
CA GLY A 41 -15.26 14.07 3.86
C GLY A 41 -14.44 13.10 4.71
N VAL A 42 -13.89 12.02 4.13
CA VAL A 42 -13.15 10.99 4.88
C VAL A 42 -11.63 11.08 4.69
N TYR A 43 -11.16 11.82 3.70
CA TYR A 43 -9.74 11.91 3.36
C TYR A 43 -9.12 13.22 3.80
N ASP A 44 -7.87 13.14 4.28
CA ASP A 44 -7.05 14.27 4.69
C ASP A 44 -6.03 14.65 3.60
N TYR A 45 -5.77 13.78 2.62
CA TYR A 45 -4.75 14.02 1.59
C TYR A 45 -4.97 13.19 0.32
N TYR A 46 -4.29 13.63 -0.73
CA TYR A 46 -4.22 12.97 -2.03
C TYR A 46 -2.88 12.23 -2.17
N ASP A 47 -2.90 11.03 -2.76
CA ASP A 47 -1.73 10.18 -2.95
C ASP A 47 -1.43 10.01 -4.44
N LYS A 48 -0.47 10.79 -4.93
CA LYS A 48 0.01 10.70 -6.31
C LYS A 48 1.30 11.47 -6.57
N THR A 49 2.21 10.84 -7.31
CA THR A 49 3.24 11.52 -8.10
C THR A 49 2.81 11.52 -9.56
N PRO A 50 2.67 12.68 -10.22
CA PRO A 50 2.28 12.75 -11.63
C PRO A 50 3.23 11.96 -12.54
N GLU A 51 2.67 11.34 -13.57
CA GLU A 51 3.46 10.68 -14.62
C GLU A 51 4.27 11.69 -15.43
N ASP A 52 3.61 12.77 -15.85
CA ASP A 52 4.22 13.90 -16.54
C ASP A 52 4.56 15.01 -15.52
N PRO A 53 5.85 15.38 -15.36
CA PRO A 53 6.26 16.48 -14.50
C PRO A 53 5.66 17.84 -14.90
N ALA A 54 5.25 18.01 -16.16
CA ALA A 54 4.60 19.23 -16.64
C ALA A 54 3.25 19.49 -15.96
N LEU A 55 2.62 18.47 -15.39
CA LEU A 55 1.36 18.58 -14.64
C LEU A 55 1.53 19.10 -13.20
N PHE A 56 2.76 19.43 -12.79
CA PHE A 56 3.04 19.86 -11.41
C PHE A 56 2.15 21.04 -10.98
N ASP A 57 2.07 22.08 -11.79
CA ASP A 57 1.29 23.30 -11.46
C ASP A 57 -0.22 23.00 -11.40
N ASP A 58 -0.73 22.11 -12.24
CA ASP A 58 -2.13 21.70 -12.25
C ASP A 58 -2.49 20.94 -10.94
N TYR A 59 -1.60 20.03 -10.48
CA TYR A 59 -1.80 19.32 -9.21
C TYR A 59 -1.73 20.26 -8.02
N MET A 60 -0.80 21.21 -8.02
CA MET A 60 -0.69 22.20 -6.94
C MET A 60 -1.92 23.12 -6.89
N ALA A 61 -2.38 23.59 -8.05
CA ALA A 61 -3.59 24.43 -8.13
C ALA A 61 -4.85 23.69 -7.67
N ALA A 62 -5.00 22.41 -8.03
CA ALA A 62 -6.12 21.59 -7.58
C ALA A 62 -6.04 21.31 -6.06
N SER A 63 -4.85 20.99 -5.55
CA SER A 63 -4.59 20.80 -4.11
C SER A 63 -4.97 22.05 -3.29
N GLU A 64 -4.55 23.23 -3.74
CA GLU A 64 -4.88 24.50 -3.08
C GLU A 64 -6.38 24.81 -3.17
N LYS A 65 -6.98 24.67 -4.35
CA LYS A 65 -8.40 24.96 -4.61
C LYS A 65 -9.33 24.18 -3.68
N TYR A 66 -9.03 22.89 -3.45
CA TYR A 66 -9.87 22.00 -2.66
C TYR A 66 -9.39 21.82 -1.22
N ASP A 67 -8.27 22.43 -0.84
CA ASP A 67 -7.65 22.24 0.48
C ASP A 67 -7.49 20.74 0.78
N ILE A 68 -6.89 20.00 -0.16
CA ILE A 68 -6.51 18.60 -0.06
C ILE A 68 -5.03 18.49 -0.42
N PRO A 69 -4.11 18.47 0.57
CA PRO A 69 -2.68 18.41 0.32
C PRO A 69 -2.28 17.08 -0.33
N ILE A 70 -1.23 17.11 -1.16
CA ILE A 70 -0.57 15.91 -1.65
C ILE A 70 0.47 15.51 -0.60
N ARG A 71 0.35 14.30 0.02
CA ARG A 71 1.23 13.87 1.11
C ARG A 71 1.94 12.56 0.86
N ALA A 72 1.53 11.84 -0.16
CA ALA A 72 2.16 10.62 -0.64
C ALA A 72 2.19 10.62 -2.16
N GLY A 73 3.00 9.76 -2.69
CA GLY A 73 3.09 9.43 -4.09
C GLY A 73 4.04 8.27 -4.26
N GLY A 74 4.24 7.80 -5.47
CA GLY A 74 5.12 6.68 -5.70
C GLY A 74 5.27 6.34 -7.17
N TRP A 75 6.18 5.41 -7.42
CA TRP A 75 6.43 4.86 -8.73
C TRP A 75 7.07 3.48 -8.64
N PHE A 76 7.13 2.78 -9.77
CA PHE A 76 7.82 1.50 -9.90
C PHE A 76 9.12 1.67 -10.69
N TYR A 77 10.15 0.88 -10.33
CA TYR A 77 11.51 1.01 -10.83
C TYR A 77 12.09 -0.34 -11.23
N GLU A 78 12.77 -0.35 -12.37
CA GLU A 78 13.55 -1.46 -12.87
C GLU A 78 15.03 -1.15 -12.61
N LEU A 79 15.66 -1.91 -11.70
CA LEU A 79 17.07 -1.70 -11.35
C LEU A 79 17.98 -1.89 -12.56
N GLY A 80 19.04 -1.07 -12.64
CA GLY A 80 19.94 -1.01 -13.79
C GLY A 80 19.44 -0.13 -14.94
N LYS A 81 18.30 0.57 -14.74
CA LYS A 81 17.72 1.45 -15.77
C LYS A 81 17.07 2.71 -15.20
N ASP A 82 16.35 2.60 -14.10
CA ASP A 82 15.42 3.63 -13.62
C ASP A 82 15.97 4.44 -12.43
N GLU A 83 17.28 4.38 -12.12
CA GLU A 83 17.87 5.11 -11.00
C GLU A 83 17.77 6.64 -11.15
N GLU A 84 17.92 7.17 -12.37
CA GLU A 84 17.70 8.60 -12.63
C GLU A 84 16.22 8.96 -12.57
N LEU A 85 15.33 8.10 -13.12
CA LEU A 85 13.89 8.27 -13.00
C LEU A 85 13.46 8.30 -11.51
N PHE A 86 14.08 7.47 -10.66
CA PHE A 86 13.84 7.48 -9.23
C PHE A 86 14.19 8.84 -8.61
N ARG A 87 15.36 9.40 -8.93
CA ARG A 87 15.78 10.72 -8.44
C ARG A 87 14.78 11.80 -8.82
N ASP A 88 14.37 11.83 -10.10
CA ASP A 88 13.44 12.81 -10.62
C ASP A 88 12.05 12.68 -9.96
N LYS A 89 11.53 11.47 -9.82
CA LYS A 89 10.22 11.22 -9.20
C LYS A 89 10.23 11.53 -7.71
N LEU A 90 11.31 11.21 -6.99
CA LEU A 90 11.44 11.54 -5.58
C LEU A 90 11.47 13.06 -5.35
N GLN A 91 12.24 13.80 -6.17
CA GLN A 91 12.29 15.26 -6.12
C GLN A 91 10.94 15.88 -6.46
N LEU A 92 10.24 15.36 -7.47
CA LEU A 92 8.89 15.80 -7.82
C LEU A 92 7.91 15.58 -6.65
N SER A 93 7.96 14.42 -6.01
CA SER A 93 7.15 14.12 -4.83
C SER A 93 7.44 15.08 -3.67
N ALA A 94 8.71 15.36 -3.40
CA ALA A 94 9.11 16.31 -2.36
C ALA A 94 8.58 17.72 -2.63
N ARG A 95 8.66 18.20 -3.89
CA ARG A 95 8.14 19.50 -4.31
C ARG A 95 6.61 19.60 -4.19
N LEU A 96 5.89 18.50 -4.41
CA LEU A 96 4.44 18.41 -4.22
C LEU A 96 4.03 18.44 -2.73
N GLY A 97 4.98 18.26 -1.82
CA GLY A 97 4.73 18.22 -0.38
C GLY A 97 4.60 16.82 0.20
N SER A 98 4.83 15.78 -0.61
CA SER A 98 4.79 14.39 -0.16
C SER A 98 5.79 14.13 0.97
N LYS A 99 5.39 13.33 1.95
CA LYS A 99 6.21 12.90 3.08
C LYS A 99 6.83 11.52 2.83
N VAL A 100 6.15 10.72 2.03
CA VAL A 100 6.62 9.40 1.61
C VAL A 100 6.56 9.28 0.09
N HIS A 101 7.51 8.54 -0.45
CA HIS A 101 7.55 8.12 -1.84
C HIS A 101 7.48 6.60 -1.89
N ASN A 102 6.31 6.07 -2.20
CA ASN A 102 6.10 4.64 -2.34
C ASN A 102 6.96 4.09 -3.47
N THR A 103 7.87 3.17 -3.15
CA THR A 103 8.92 2.68 -4.04
C THR A 103 8.68 1.21 -4.35
N GLN A 104 8.22 0.92 -5.56
CA GLN A 104 8.03 -0.44 -6.06
C GLN A 104 9.24 -0.85 -6.90
N VAL A 105 10.05 -1.79 -6.41
CA VAL A 105 11.19 -2.34 -7.15
C VAL A 105 10.74 -3.61 -7.88
N ARG A 106 10.86 -3.64 -9.20
CA ARG A 106 10.48 -4.80 -10.01
C ARG A 106 11.29 -6.02 -9.62
N ALA A 107 10.69 -7.21 -9.78
CA ALA A 107 11.35 -8.48 -9.45
C ALA A 107 12.54 -8.79 -10.39
N ARG A 108 12.61 -8.15 -11.57
CA ARG A 108 13.69 -8.34 -12.54
C ARG A 108 14.47 -7.07 -12.76
N HIS A 109 15.78 -7.23 -12.87
CA HIS A 109 16.73 -6.22 -13.30
C HIS A 109 16.63 -5.98 -14.82
N ALA A 110 17.12 -4.86 -15.31
CA ALA A 110 17.08 -4.48 -16.72
C ALA A 110 17.75 -5.47 -17.69
N ASP A 111 18.70 -6.25 -17.21
CA ASP A 111 19.33 -7.33 -17.99
C ASP A 111 18.59 -8.68 -17.93
N GLY A 112 17.47 -8.74 -17.19
CA GLY A 112 16.53 -9.86 -17.16
C GLY A 112 16.72 -10.85 -16.01
N HIS A 113 17.76 -10.78 -15.20
CA HIS A 113 17.90 -11.64 -14.03
C HIS A 113 16.93 -11.21 -12.90
N PHE A 114 16.63 -12.09 -11.96
CA PHE A 114 15.92 -11.71 -10.73
C PHE A 114 16.83 -10.86 -9.85
N VAL A 115 16.36 -9.67 -9.43
CA VAL A 115 17.14 -8.80 -8.55
C VAL A 115 17.55 -9.52 -7.27
N THR A 116 18.80 -9.35 -6.87
CA THR A 116 19.36 -9.90 -5.63
C THR A 116 19.02 -9.04 -4.42
N ASN A 117 19.23 -9.57 -3.21
CA ASN A 117 19.09 -8.77 -1.99
C ASN A 117 20.16 -7.66 -1.90
N ASP A 118 21.37 -7.91 -2.40
CA ASP A 118 22.44 -6.91 -2.43
C ASP A 118 22.07 -5.74 -3.35
N GLU A 119 21.52 -5.99 -4.54
CA GLU A 119 21.07 -4.93 -5.45
C GLU A 119 19.93 -4.09 -4.85
N VAL A 120 18.95 -4.74 -4.21
CA VAL A 120 17.88 -4.02 -3.52
C VAL A 120 18.42 -3.22 -2.35
N PHE A 121 19.36 -3.77 -1.57
CA PHE A 121 20.01 -3.08 -0.47
C PHE A 121 20.77 -1.84 -0.96
N GLU A 122 21.62 -1.94 -2.00
CA GLU A 122 22.35 -0.80 -2.54
C GLU A 122 21.41 0.29 -3.08
N PHE A 123 20.34 -0.11 -3.77
CA PHE A 123 19.32 0.83 -4.21
C PHE A 123 18.60 1.49 -3.03
N TYR A 124 18.29 0.73 -1.97
CA TYR A 124 17.69 1.27 -0.75
C TYR A 124 18.59 2.31 -0.09
N MET A 125 19.90 2.04 0.05
CA MET A 125 20.84 2.96 0.68
C MET A 125 20.94 4.28 -0.09
N MET A 126 21.01 4.23 -1.42
CA MET A 126 20.95 5.42 -2.28
C MET A 126 19.63 6.17 -2.09
N ALA A 127 18.49 5.45 -2.07
CA ALA A 127 17.18 6.03 -1.94
C ALA A 127 17.00 6.72 -0.57
N ALA A 128 17.49 6.11 0.51
CA ALA A 128 17.42 6.67 1.85
C ALA A 128 18.23 7.98 1.97
N GLU A 129 19.47 8.03 1.41
CA GLU A 129 20.29 9.24 1.38
C GLU A 129 19.57 10.39 0.64
N LEU A 130 18.98 10.10 -0.52
CA LEU A 130 18.23 11.08 -1.29
C LEU A 130 16.98 11.55 -0.56
N GLY A 131 16.27 10.65 0.11
CA GLY A 131 15.10 10.96 0.92
C GLY A 131 15.42 11.87 2.09
N ASP A 132 16.50 11.61 2.81
CA ASP A 132 16.98 12.47 3.91
C ASP A 132 17.36 13.87 3.40
N ALA A 133 17.94 13.97 2.20
CA ALA A 133 18.31 15.25 1.59
C ALA A 133 17.10 16.10 1.17
N CYS A 134 15.99 15.49 0.75
CA CYS A 134 14.82 16.23 0.24
C CYS A 134 13.61 16.25 1.21
N GLY A 135 13.64 15.47 2.31
CA GLY A 135 12.55 15.40 3.29
C GLY A 135 11.29 14.65 2.80
N CYS A 136 11.44 13.83 1.76
CA CYS A 136 10.43 12.90 1.26
C CYS A 136 11.02 11.49 1.29
N TYR A 137 10.51 10.62 2.16
CA TYR A 137 11.15 9.35 2.47
C TYR A 137 10.68 8.22 1.56
N PRO A 138 11.60 7.55 0.83
CA PRO A 138 11.27 6.32 0.11
C PRO A 138 10.81 5.23 1.08
N THR A 139 9.68 4.60 0.74
CA THR A 139 9.11 3.47 1.48
C THR A 139 8.94 2.30 0.53
N PHE A 140 9.62 1.19 0.79
CA PHE A 140 9.63 0.04 -0.13
C PHE A 140 8.37 -0.79 0.06
N GLU A 141 7.62 -0.98 -1.02
CA GLU A 141 6.29 -1.58 -0.95
C GLU A 141 6.31 -3.11 -0.98
N VAL A 142 5.45 -3.70 -0.15
CA VAL A 142 5.06 -5.12 -0.28
C VAL A 142 4.06 -5.25 -1.42
N HIS A 143 4.47 -5.83 -2.54
CA HIS A 143 3.63 -5.84 -3.73
C HIS A 143 3.89 -7.05 -4.63
N ILE A 144 2.83 -7.59 -5.27
CA ILE A 144 2.95 -8.60 -6.33
C ILE A 144 3.76 -8.07 -7.51
N ASN A 145 4.43 -8.97 -8.22
CA ASN A 145 5.31 -8.67 -9.36
C ASN A 145 6.57 -7.84 -9.01
N MET A 146 6.77 -7.53 -7.73
CA MET A 146 7.94 -6.83 -7.22
C MET A 146 8.89 -7.78 -6.48
N TRP A 147 10.11 -7.33 -6.18
CA TRP A 147 11.08 -8.12 -5.40
C TRP A 147 10.52 -8.59 -4.06
N SER A 148 9.69 -7.77 -3.45
CA SER A 148 9.04 -7.96 -2.16
C SER A 148 7.88 -8.96 -2.18
N GLU A 149 7.52 -9.51 -3.34
CA GLU A 149 6.54 -10.59 -3.42
C GLU A 149 7.05 -11.91 -2.81
N ASP A 150 8.37 -12.11 -2.79
CA ASP A 150 8.99 -13.10 -1.92
C ASP A 150 9.15 -12.50 -0.52
N PHE A 151 8.14 -12.66 0.31
CA PHE A 151 8.05 -12.04 1.64
C PHE A 151 9.24 -12.37 2.56
N ARG A 152 9.94 -13.50 2.34
CA ARG A 152 11.13 -13.92 3.11
C ARG A 152 12.30 -12.96 2.93
N ARG A 153 12.36 -12.27 1.81
CA ARG A 153 13.44 -11.35 1.45
C ARG A 153 13.36 -10.00 2.17
N ILE A 154 12.16 -9.60 2.59
CA ILE A 154 11.92 -8.28 3.19
C ILE A 154 12.76 -8.12 4.47
N THR A 155 12.64 -9.07 5.40
CA THR A 155 13.41 -9.05 6.65
C THR A 155 14.91 -9.15 6.38
N GLN A 156 15.34 -9.96 5.40
CA GLN A 156 16.76 -10.10 5.05
C GLN A 156 17.37 -8.77 4.56
N VAL A 157 16.67 -8.04 3.67
CA VAL A 157 17.13 -6.72 3.21
C VAL A 157 17.06 -5.69 4.34
N ALA A 158 16.01 -5.73 5.16
CA ALA A 158 15.90 -4.86 6.31
C ALA A 158 17.05 -5.04 7.30
N ASP A 159 17.48 -6.29 7.58
CA ASP A 159 18.63 -6.58 8.43
C ASP A 159 19.92 -6.00 7.86
N MET A 160 20.14 -6.06 6.55
CA MET A 160 21.29 -5.45 5.88
C MET A 160 21.30 -3.92 6.02
N VAL A 161 20.14 -3.28 5.88
CA VAL A 161 19.96 -1.82 6.02
C VAL A 161 20.20 -1.38 7.46
N GLU A 162 19.56 -2.06 8.43
CA GLU A 162 19.70 -1.73 9.85
C GLU A 162 21.13 -1.96 10.37
N ALA A 163 21.84 -2.94 9.82
CA ALA A 163 23.26 -3.15 10.13
C ALA A 163 24.17 -1.96 9.72
N ARG A 164 23.70 -1.08 8.85
CA ARG A 164 24.36 0.19 8.48
C ARG A 164 23.89 1.38 9.32
N GLY A 165 23.01 1.15 10.30
CA GLY A 165 22.45 2.21 11.15
C GLY A 165 21.38 3.05 10.46
N VAL A 166 20.82 2.58 9.34
CA VAL A 166 19.74 3.23 8.60
C VAL A 166 18.43 2.52 8.95
N PRO A 167 17.34 3.23 9.28
CA PRO A 167 16.06 2.59 9.53
C PRO A 167 15.46 2.04 8.23
N PHE A 168 14.92 0.82 8.27
CA PHE A 168 14.17 0.28 7.14
C PHE A 168 12.76 0.89 7.12
N ARG A 169 12.33 1.39 5.96
CA ARG A 169 11.04 2.06 5.76
C ARG A 169 10.22 1.32 4.71
N MET A 170 9.01 0.97 5.06
CA MET A 170 8.10 0.15 4.25
C MET A 170 6.77 0.87 3.99
N THR A 171 6.22 0.66 2.79
CA THR A 171 4.78 0.75 2.55
C THR A 171 4.19 -0.66 2.69
N LEU A 172 3.33 -0.85 3.68
CA LEU A 172 2.65 -2.11 3.89
C LEU A 172 1.34 -2.14 3.07
N ASP A 173 1.34 -2.82 1.93
CA ASP A 173 0.12 -3.30 1.29
C ASP A 173 -0.08 -4.78 1.63
N HIS A 174 -0.72 -5.01 2.76
CA HIS A 174 -0.95 -6.35 3.25
C HIS A 174 -2.00 -7.14 2.46
N SER A 175 -2.71 -6.51 1.52
CA SER A 175 -3.60 -7.24 0.60
C SER A 175 -2.83 -8.32 -0.16
N HIS A 176 -1.57 -8.02 -0.53
CA HIS A 176 -0.68 -8.93 -1.24
C HIS A 176 -0.23 -10.13 -0.40
N VAL A 177 -0.34 -10.04 0.91
CA VAL A 177 -0.12 -11.15 1.83
C VAL A 177 -1.40 -11.94 2.04
N ILE A 178 -2.49 -11.24 2.37
CA ILE A 178 -3.77 -11.85 2.76
C ILE A 178 -4.36 -12.71 1.63
N PHE A 179 -4.34 -12.26 0.38
CA PHE A 179 -4.93 -13.04 -0.73
C PHE A 179 -4.16 -14.34 -1.06
N LYS A 180 -2.93 -14.49 -0.54
CA LYS A 180 -2.13 -15.73 -0.66
C LYS A 180 -2.45 -16.76 0.43
N ILE A 181 -3.18 -16.40 1.48
CA ILE A 181 -3.60 -17.34 2.53
C ILE A 181 -4.55 -18.39 1.92
N ASN A 182 -4.24 -19.68 2.11
CA ASN A 182 -4.99 -20.81 1.54
C ASN A 182 -5.11 -20.77 0.00
N ASN A 183 -4.20 -20.09 -0.68
CA ASN A 183 -4.19 -19.92 -2.12
C ASN A 183 -2.96 -20.59 -2.74
N GLU A 184 -3.06 -21.89 -3.03
CA GLU A 184 -1.93 -22.68 -3.50
C GLU A 184 -1.34 -22.20 -4.84
N ILE A 185 -2.16 -21.59 -5.70
CA ILE A 185 -1.70 -21.05 -6.98
C ILE A 185 -0.76 -19.89 -6.73
N GLU A 186 -1.16 -18.97 -5.86
CA GLU A 186 -0.38 -17.79 -5.49
C GLU A 186 0.87 -18.14 -4.66
N GLN A 187 0.78 -19.18 -3.81
CA GLN A 187 1.92 -19.65 -3.01
C GLN A 187 3.02 -20.33 -3.84
N LYS A 188 2.72 -20.76 -5.07
CA LYS A 188 3.73 -21.25 -6.01
C LYS A 188 4.56 -20.14 -6.64
N VAL A 189 4.06 -18.91 -6.64
CA VAL A 189 4.83 -17.74 -7.10
C VAL A 189 5.97 -17.52 -6.10
N PHE A 190 7.21 -17.48 -6.58
CA PHE A 190 8.44 -17.48 -5.78
C PHE A 190 8.61 -18.69 -4.85
N ASP A 191 7.84 -19.76 -5.05
CA ASP A 191 7.93 -21.00 -4.27
C ASP A 191 7.90 -20.79 -2.75
N ILE A 192 6.97 -19.94 -2.30
CA ILE A 192 6.79 -19.66 -0.86
C ILE A 192 6.00 -20.79 -0.15
N LYS A 193 5.36 -21.69 -0.89
CA LYS A 193 4.53 -22.78 -0.34
C LYS A 193 5.33 -23.67 0.60
N SER A 194 6.54 -24.07 0.21
CA SER A 194 7.42 -24.90 1.03
C SER A 194 7.76 -24.29 2.39
N SER A 195 8.06 -22.98 2.41
CA SER A 195 8.34 -22.24 3.65
C SER A 195 7.09 -22.10 4.52
N ILE A 196 5.90 -21.96 3.92
CA ILE A 196 4.63 -21.93 4.67
C ILE A 196 4.35 -23.30 5.30
N GLU A 197 4.54 -24.39 4.56
CA GLU A 197 4.35 -25.77 5.06
C GLU A 197 5.35 -26.12 6.17
N ALA A 198 6.58 -25.62 6.08
CA ALA A 198 7.61 -25.75 7.12
C ALA A 198 7.36 -24.87 8.35
N GLY A 199 6.43 -23.92 8.29
CA GLY A 199 6.19 -22.95 9.35
C GLY A 199 7.24 -21.84 9.46
N GLU A 200 8.11 -21.71 8.43
CA GLU A 200 9.13 -20.65 8.34
C GLU A 200 8.55 -19.31 7.85
N LEU A 201 7.43 -19.35 7.14
CA LEU A 201 6.68 -18.18 6.67
C LEU A 201 5.22 -18.33 7.11
N VAL A 202 4.74 -17.40 7.92
CA VAL A 202 3.37 -17.38 8.43
C VAL A 202 2.64 -16.19 7.85
N LEU A 203 1.61 -16.44 7.01
CA LEU A 203 0.82 -15.38 6.38
C LEU A 203 -0.41 -14.98 7.21
N ASP A 204 -0.95 -15.91 7.99
CA ASP A 204 -2.19 -15.74 8.75
C ASP A 204 -1.95 -14.80 9.96
N PRO A 205 -2.61 -13.61 10.01
CA PRO A 205 -2.39 -12.62 11.07
C PRO A 205 -2.83 -13.09 12.45
N TYR A 206 -3.63 -14.14 12.56
CA TYR A 206 -4.05 -14.71 13.84
C TYR A 206 -3.04 -15.71 14.41
N LYS A 207 -2.00 -16.05 13.65
CA LYS A 207 -0.96 -16.98 14.08
C LYS A 207 0.28 -16.25 14.57
N SER A 208 0.88 -16.78 15.63
CA SER A 208 2.18 -16.29 16.09
C SER A 208 3.25 -16.41 15.01
N GLY A 209 4.08 -15.38 14.86
CA GLY A 209 5.12 -15.32 13.84
C GLY A 209 4.60 -14.87 12.47
N SER A 210 3.38 -14.29 12.39
CA SER A 210 2.89 -13.68 11.16
C SER A 210 3.87 -12.65 10.64
N CYS A 211 4.21 -12.71 9.34
CA CYS A 211 5.16 -11.79 8.71
C CYS A 211 4.69 -10.32 8.80
N CYS A 212 3.39 -10.06 8.68
CA CYS A 212 2.86 -8.69 8.85
C CYS A 212 3.08 -8.18 10.29
N GLN A 213 2.84 -9.03 11.31
CA GLN A 213 3.07 -8.65 12.69
C GLN A 213 4.56 -8.43 12.98
N GLU A 214 5.45 -9.25 12.43
CA GLU A 214 6.90 -9.07 12.54
C GLU A 214 7.34 -7.69 12.00
N TRP A 215 6.88 -7.33 10.80
CA TRP A 215 7.23 -6.02 10.19
C TRP A 215 6.67 -4.83 10.97
N ILE A 216 5.46 -4.98 11.53
CA ILE A 216 4.84 -3.98 12.40
C ILE A 216 5.66 -3.81 13.69
N ASP A 217 5.98 -4.91 14.39
CA ASP A 217 6.70 -4.90 15.68
C ASP A 217 8.13 -4.37 15.54
N ARG A 218 8.76 -4.56 14.38
CA ARG A 218 10.07 -3.98 14.04
C ARG A 218 10.02 -2.50 13.67
N GLY A 219 8.83 -1.90 13.58
CA GLY A 219 8.68 -0.49 13.24
C GLY A 219 9.02 -0.14 11.79
N PHE A 220 8.85 -1.09 10.85
CA PHE A 220 9.15 -0.86 9.44
C PHE A 220 8.09 -0.01 8.73
N VAL A 221 6.83 -0.03 9.22
CA VAL A 221 5.68 0.53 8.51
C VAL A 221 5.58 2.04 8.69
N ASN A 222 6.02 2.78 7.69
CA ASN A 222 5.88 4.25 7.62
C ASN A 222 4.60 4.69 6.90
N HIS A 223 4.17 3.88 5.96
CA HIS A 223 2.98 4.09 5.14
C HIS A 223 2.24 2.76 4.99
N CYS A 224 0.91 2.82 4.87
CA CYS A 224 0.12 1.65 4.56
C CYS A 224 -0.77 1.93 3.35
N HIS A 225 -0.75 1.02 2.38
CA HIS A 225 -1.75 0.96 1.33
C HIS A 225 -2.87 0.01 1.76
N ALA A 226 -4.06 0.55 1.94
CA ALA A 226 -5.24 -0.17 2.42
C ALA A 226 -6.14 -0.57 1.25
N ARG A 227 -5.91 -1.77 0.72
CA ARG A 227 -6.75 -2.40 -0.30
C ARG A 227 -7.32 -3.69 0.28
N ALA A 228 -8.64 -3.81 0.31
CA ALA A 228 -9.27 -4.99 0.84
C ALA A 228 -8.93 -6.25 0.02
N ALA A 229 -8.60 -7.31 0.71
CA ALA A 229 -8.35 -8.63 0.16
C ALA A 229 -8.86 -9.70 1.11
N VAL A 230 -9.03 -10.92 0.61
CA VAL A 230 -9.52 -12.05 1.39
C VAL A 230 -8.66 -13.30 1.15
N PRO A 231 -8.54 -14.20 2.15
CA PRO A 231 -7.91 -15.49 1.97
C PRO A 231 -8.54 -16.28 0.82
N ASN A 232 -7.69 -16.93 0.02
CA ASN A 232 -8.13 -17.76 -1.11
C ASN A 232 -9.05 -17.02 -2.09
N ASN A 233 -8.78 -15.72 -2.34
CA ASN A 233 -9.37 -15.00 -3.46
C ASN A 233 -8.44 -15.12 -4.69
N PRO A 234 -8.51 -16.26 -5.42
CA PRO A 234 -7.43 -16.68 -6.30
C PRO A 234 -7.38 -15.89 -7.60
N LYS A 235 -8.47 -15.23 -8.01
CA LYS A 235 -8.59 -14.70 -9.36
C LYS A 235 -9.47 -13.46 -9.42
N ASN A 236 -9.05 -12.52 -10.26
CA ASN A 236 -9.94 -11.60 -10.94
C ASN A 236 -10.46 -12.29 -12.21
N THR A 237 -11.65 -12.87 -12.15
CA THR A 237 -12.23 -13.65 -13.25
C THR A 237 -12.77 -12.79 -14.39
N CYS A 238 -12.78 -11.48 -14.24
CA CYS A 238 -13.27 -10.53 -15.23
C CYS A 238 -12.21 -10.15 -16.27
N TYR A 239 -10.94 -10.46 -16.03
CA TYR A 239 -9.84 -10.09 -16.93
C TYR A 239 -8.97 -11.30 -17.29
N THR A 240 -8.57 -11.33 -18.56
CA THR A 240 -7.61 -12.30 -19.10
C THR A 240 -6.53 -11.52 -19.85
N TYR A 241 -5.26 -11.76 -19.52
CA TYR A 241 -4.13 -11.17 -20.23
C TYR A 241 -4.01 -11.72 -21.67
N GLU A 242 -3.20 -11.05 -22.51
CA GLU A 242 -2.99 -11.43 -23.90
C GLU A 242 -2.43 -12.87 -24.07
N ASP A 243 -1.66 -13.34 -23.12
CA ASP A 243 -1.11 -14.69 -23.06
C ASP A 243 -2.12 -15.75 -22.60
N GLY A 244 -3.37 -15.35 -22.34
CA GLY A 244 -4.45 -16.22 -21.88
C GLY A 244 -4.47 -16.48 -20.36
N SER A 245 -3.53 -15.93 -19.61
CA SER A 245 -3.53 -16.04 -18.16
C SER A 245 -4.63 -15.13 -17.53
N PRO A 246 -5.28 -15.58 -16.44
CA PRO A 246 -6.25 -14.74 -15.74
C PRO A 246 -5.55 -13.69 -14.87
N GLY A 247 -6.22 -12.57 -14.61
CA GLY A 247 -5.83 -11.64 -13.57
C GLY A 247 -5.78 -12.30 -12.20
N ARG A 248 -4.93 -11.79 -11.28
CA ARG A 248 -4.59 -12.46 -10.01
C ARG A 248 -5.68 -12.35 -8.95
N GLY A 249 -6.57 -11.33 -9.02
CA GLY A 249 -7.66 -11.16 -8.07
C GLY A 249 -7.20 -10.71 -6.67
N ALA A 250 -6.20 -9.84 -6.60
CA ALA A 250 -5.61 -9.36 -5.35
C ALA A 250 -6.47 -8.30 -4.61
N GLN A 251 -7.69 -8.05 -5.05
CA GLN A 251 -8.62 -7.08 -4.46
C GLN A 251 -9.99 -7.72 -4.24
N TYR A 252 -10.65 -7.33 -3.15
CA TYR A 252 -12.00 -7.78 -2.82
C TYR A 252 -12.91 -6.58 -2.54
N PRO A 253 -14.21 -6.62 -2.93
CA PRO A 253 -15.14 -5.54 -2.63
C PRO A 253 -15.25 -5.32 -1.11
N TRP A 254 -15.26 -4.07 -0.69
CA TRP A 254 -15.35 -3.72 0.74
C TRP A 254 -16.73 -4.02 1.35
N PHE A 255 -17.79 -3.81 0.59
CA PHE A 255 -19.16 -4.15 0.95
C PHE A 255 -19.81 -4.94 -0.20
N GLU A 256 -20.96 -5.52 0.05
CA GLU A 256 -21.67 -6.33 -0.94
C GLU A 256 -22.02 -5.52 -2.18
N PRO A 257 -21.48 -5.86 -3.36
CA PRO A 257 -21.85 -5.22 -4.61
C PRO A 257 -23.28 -5.59 -5.03
N GLU A 258 -23.91 -4.75 -5.86
CA GLU A 258 -25.18 -5.07 -6.46
C GLU A 258 -25.08 -6.34 -7.34
N PRO A 259 -26.20 -7.09 -7.52
CA PRO A 259 -26.21 -8.29 -8.34
C PRO A 259 -25.60 -8.07 -9.73
N GLY A 260 -24.64 -8.91 -10.09
CA GLY A 260 -23.93 -8.87 -11.37
C GLY A 260 -22.73 -7.91 -11.44
N GLN A 261 -22.45 -7.16 -10.38
CA GLN A 261 -21.29 -6.27 -10.33
C GLN A 261 -20.00 -6.98 -9.88
N PHE A 262 -20.11 -8.14 -9.27
CA PHE A 262 -18.99 -8.96 -8.83
C PHE A 262 -19.29 -10.43 -9.19
N PRO A 263 -18.32 -11.16 -9.77
CA PRO A 263 -18.57 -12.52 -10.25
C PRO A 263 -18.60 -13.57 -9.16
N GLY A 264 -18.10 -13.27 -7.97
CA GLY A 264 -18.05 -14.17 -6.82
C GLY A 264 -19.17 -13.91 -5.83
N GLU A 265 -19.31 -14.81 -4.87
CA GLU A 265 -20.15 -14.60 -3.70
C GLU A 265 -19.39 -13.70 -2.71
N TRP A 266 -19.99 -12.55 -2.37
CA TRP A 266 -19.42 -11.66 -1.36
C TRP A 266 -19.74 -12.16 0.06
N GLN A 267 -18.75 -12.15 0.94
CA GLN A 267 -18.88 -12.61 2.32
C GLN A 267 -18.07 -11.69 3.24
N GLU A 268 -18.74 -10.88 4.05
CA GLU A 268 -18.08 -9.95 4.98
C GLU A 268 -17.05 -10.62 5.91
N PRO A 269 -17.29 -11.79 6.52
CA PRO A 269 -16.34 -12.42 7.43
C PRO A 269 -14.98 -12.76 6.78
N LYS A 270 -14.92 -12.89 5.47
CA LYS A 270 -13.64 -13.11 4.76
C LYS A 270 -12.69 -11.92 4.83
N LEU A 271 -13.19 -10.72 5.10
CA LEU A 271 -12.38 -9.51 5.29
C LEU A 271 -11.66 -9.48 6.64
N GLU A 272 -12.06 -10.30 7.61
CA GLU A 272 -11.52 -10.21 8.97
C GLU A 272 -10.00 -10.41 9.07
N PRO A 273 -9.33 -11.33 8.35
CA PRO A 273 -7.86 -11.40 8.39
C PRO A 273 -7.18 -10.11 7.88
N TRP A 274 -7.74 -9.45 6.88
CA TRP A 274 -7.26 -8.15 6.42
C TRP A 274 -7.47 -7.06 7.48
N LYS A 275 -8.66 -7.00 8.06
CA LYS A 275 -9.00 -6.07 9.14
C LYS A 275 -8.11 -6.28 10.38
N GLU A 276 -7.71 -7.52 10.65
CA GLU A 276 -6.84 -7.85 11.78
C GLU A 276 -5.45 -7.24 11.65
N VAL A 277 -4.84 -7.29 10.47
CA VAL A 277 -3.54 -6.62 10.26
C VAL A 277 -3.64 -5.12 10.51
N VAL A 278 -4.73 -4.47 10.09
CA VAL A 278 -4.95 -3.04 10.39
C VAL A 278 -5.09 -2.79 11.90
N ARG A 279 -5.83 -3.65 12.62
CA ARG A 279 -5.95 -3.51 14.09
C ARG A 279 -4.60 -3.66 14.79
N GLN A 280 -3.78 -4.62 14.36
CA GLN A 280 -2.41 -4.81 14.87
C GLN A 280 -1.55 -3.56 14.60
N LEU A 281 -1.56 -3.04 13.38
CA LEU A 281 -0.83 -1.83 13.00
C LEU A 281 -1.25 -0.62 13.82
N PHE A 282 -2.56 -0.39 13.96
CA PHE A 282 -3.08 0.74 14.73
C PHE A 282 -2.82 0.60 16.23
N THR A 283 -2.92 -0.62 16.76
CA THR A 283 -2.56 -0.92 18.15
C THR A 283 -1.09 -0.64 18.41
N TYR A 284 -0.20 -1.11 17.53
CA TYR A 284 1.23 -0.81 17.62
C TYR A 284 1.49 0.71 17.57
N HIS A 285 0.92 1.40 16.58
CA HIS A 285 1.08 2.84 16.42
C HIS A 285 0.57 3.61 17.63
N ALA A 286 -0.60 3.27 18.14
CA ALA A 286 -1.16 3.89 19.33
C ALA A 286 -0.30 3.66 20.59
N ASN A 287 0.34 2.50 20.75
CA ASN A 287 1.09 2.10 21.94
C ASN A 287 2.58 2.43 21.92
N ASN A 288 3.12 2.81 20.77
CA ASN A 288 4.55 3.02 20.61
C ASN A 288 4.82 4.46 20.14
N ASP A 289 5.45 5.26 21.00
CA ASP A 289 5.72 6.67 20.70
C ASP A 289 6.69 6.84 19.53
N ASP A 290 7.57 5.88 19.30
CA ASP A 290 8.54 5.86 18.21
C ASP A 290 7.98 5.25 16.91
N SER A 291 6.70 4.85 16.89
CA SER A 291 6.10 4.28 15.68
C SER A 291 6.17 5.27 14.50
N PRO A 292 6.74 4.84 13.37
CA PRO A 292 6.94 5.71 12.21
C PRO A 292 5.69 5.90 11.35
N LEU A 293 4.59 5.17 11.61
CA LEU A 293 3.37 5.29 10.83
C LEU A 293 2.80 6.70 10.94
N GLY A 294 2.68 7.41 9.85
CA GLY A 294 2.13 8.77 9.81
C GLY A 294 0.85 8.87 8.98
N GLN A 295 0.61 7.90 8.10
CA GLN A 295 -0.48 8.00 7.14
C GLN A 295 -0.83 6.64 6.51
N VAL A 296 -2.08 6.53 6.06
CA VAL A 296 -2.64 5.37 5.35
C VAL A 296 -3.39 5.87 4.12
N SER A 297 -3.13 5.30 2.95
CA SER A 297 -3.91 5.55 1.73
C SER A 297 -4.79 4.36 1.40
N THR A 298 -6.06 4.58 1.08
CA THR A 298 -6.83 3.53 0.40
C THR A 298 -6.33 3.36 -1.03
N GLU A 299 -6.21 2.11 -1.48
CA GLU A 299 -5.63 1.78 -2.78
C GLU A 299 -6.49 0.78 -3.55
N PHE A 300 -7.79 0.91 -3.54
CA PHE A 300 -8.63 0.17 -4.49
C PHE A 300 -8.38 0.71 -5.90
N ILE A 301 -8.08 -0.17 -6.85
CA ILE A 301 -7.72 0.23 -8.21
C ILE A 301 -8.41 -0.64 -9.26
N PRO A 302 -8.65 -0.13 -10.48
CA PRO A 302 -9.26 -0.88 -11.58
C PRO A 302 -8.19 -1.59 -12.43
N GLY A 303 -7.19 -2.21 -11.82
CA GLY A 303 -6.15 -2.94 -12.56
C GLY A 303 -6.53 -4.36 -12.92
N PRO A 304 -5.87 -4.99 -13.89
CA PRO A 304 -6.13 -6.37 -14.32
C PRO A 304 -6.07 -7.39 -13.19
N ASP A 305 -5.14 -7.21 -12.26
CA ASP A 305 -4.98 -8.10 -11.09
C ASP A 305 -5.91 -7.73 -9.92
N TYR A 306 -6.79 -6.73 -10.08
CA TYR A 306 -7.59 -6.14 -9.01
C TYR A 306 -9.08 -6.07 -9.37
N GLY A 307 -9.61 -4.88 -9.58
CA GLY A 307 -11.04 -4.66 -9.85
C GLY A 307 -11.42 -4.47 -11.31
N PHE A 308 -10.53 -4.69 -12.28
CA PHE A 308 -10.81 -4.46 -13.70
C PHE A 308 -11.91 -5.39 -14.21
N GLY A 309 -12.88 -4.83 -14.94
CA GLY A 309 -14.04 -5.57 -15.45
C GLY A 309 -15.17 -5.79 -14.43
N HIS A 310 -14.99 -5.45 -13.15
CA HIS A 310 -16.06 -5.45 -12.17
C HIS A 310 -17.00 -4.26 -12.34
N GLY A 311 -18.28 -4.45 -12.00
CA GLY A 311 -19.30 -3.42 -12.18
C GLY A 311 -19.46 -2.47 -10.99
N TYR A 312 -18.76 -2.69 -9.87
CA TYR A 312 -18.87 -1.86 -8.67
C TYR A 312 -17.99 -0.60 -8.72
N SER A 313 -18.38 0.42 -7.96
CA SER A 313 -17.64 1.67 -7.87
C SER A 313 -16.38 1.51 -7.02
N ILE A 314 -15.21 1.63 -7.62
CA ILE A 314 -13.91 1.59 -6.93
C ILE A 314 -13.82 2.71 -5.87
N PHE A 315 -14.29 3.91 -6.21
CA PHE A 315 -14.27 5.05 -5.31
C PHE A 315 -15.15 4.84 -4.07
N ASP A 316 -16.39 4.33 -4.25
CA ASP A 316 -17.31 4.13 -3.13
C ASP A 316 -16.78 3.06 -2.16
N HIS A 317 -16.14 2.01 -2.67
CA HIS A 317 -15.47 1.00 -1.85
C HIS A 317 -14.25 1.58 -1.11
N SER A 318 -13.48 2.46 -1.75
CA SER A 318 -12.37 3.19 -1.12
C SER A 318 -12.87 4.07 0.02
N VAL A 319 -13.93 4.85 -0.20
CA VAL A 319 -14.54 5.74 0.81
C VAL A 319 -15.07 4.96 2.00
N ALA A 320 -15.78 3.86 1.75
CA ALA A 320 -16.31 3.01 2.83
C ALA A 320 -15.18 2.35 3.66
N CYS A 321 -14.12 1.88 3.00
CA CYS A 321 -12.93 1.38 3.68
C CYS A 321 -12.27 2.47 4.53
N ALA A 322 -12.09 3.68 3.99
CA ALA A 322 -11.52 4.81 4.73
C ALA A 322 -12.36 5.18 5.97
N GLY A 323 -13.70 5.14 5.86
CA GLY A 323 -14.60 5.33 6.98
C GLY A 323 -14.37 4.32 8.10
N TRP A 324 -14.20 3.04 7.74
CA TRP A 324 -13.88 1.98 8.71
C TRP A 324 -12.48 2.17 9.33
N LEU A 325 -11.47 2.56 8.54
CA LEU A 325 -10.13 2.84 9.05
C LEU A 325 -10.16 3.96 10.10
N ARG A 326 -10.89 5.04 9.82
CA ARG A 326 -11.05 6.17 10.77
C ARG A 326 -11.70 5.73 12.07
N GLN A 327 -12.82 5.03 11.98
CA GLN A 327 -13.53 4.50 13.15
C GLN A 327 -12.65 3.53 13.97
N THR A 328 -11.89 2.67 13.30
CA THR A 328 -10.98 1.72 13.96
C THR A 328 -9.85 2.46 14.67
N TRP A 329 -9.28 3.50 14.07
CA TRP A 329 -8.26 4.32 14.70
C TRP A 329 -8.80 5.05 15.93
N GLU A 330 -9.93 5.72 15.80
CA GLU A 330 -10.60 6.43 16.90
C GLU A 330 -10.93 5.47 18.07
N GLY A 331 -11.44 4.28 17.75
CA GLY A 331 -11.69 3.25 18.75
C GLY A 331 -10.40 2.79 19.47
N THR A 332 -9.32 2.64 18.72
CA THR A 332 -8.02 2.21 19.28
C THR A 332 -7.44 3.24 20.24
N VAL A 333 -7.48 4.53 19.89
CA VAL A 333 -6.93 5.59 20.76
C VAL A 333 -7.82 5.87 21.96
N ASN A 334 -9.15 5.76 21.82
CA ASN A 334 -10.09 5.95 22.93
C ASN A 334 -10.03 4.80 23.97
N ALA A 335 -9.70 3.58 23.56
CA ALA A 335 -9.53 2.46 24.47
C ALA A 335 -8.31 2.61 25.41
N LYS A 336 -7.43 3.58 25.14
CA LYS A 336 -6.26 3.93 25.97
C LYS A 336 -6.56 4.93 27.10
N GLN A 337 -7.68 5.62 27.01
CA GLN A 337 -8.12 6.61 28.03
C GLN A 337 -8.89 5.92 29.16
#